data_8e0180e6df623288cf409b65e30d6bb1
#
_entry.id   8e0180e6df623288cf409b65e30d6bb1
#
_cell.length_a   1.000
_cell.length_b   1.000
_cell.length_c   1.000
_cell.angle_alpha   90.00
_cell.angle_beta   90.00
_cell.angle_gamma   90.00
#
_symmetry.space_group_name_H-M   'P 1'
#
loop_
_entity.id
_entity.type
_entity.pdbx_description
1 polymer ?
#
loop_
_entity_poly.entity_id
_entity_poly.type
_entity_poly.pdbx_seq_one_letter_code
_entity_poly.pdbx_strand_id
1 'polypeptide(L)'
;MAKEKIVKGSISISLRGCVDGSLTLSTDVDVPCHSRTVPNAEVVFRLSKGGRVEADRYDNAWARQCQSKVVQKLLKGYAWFVLLENVVAQFARPCVVDLKMGTRQYGDDASAQKRATQTHKCRTSTSAEMGVRLVGMQLYKEETGTYFYVNKYDGRQMDCETFRETLTEYFIKAGRLRTISLLKKLTALRKLLAAASGFRFFSSSLLIAFDAKTDKLDAEKCIDVRMIDFAHSTFEGFLDDERYSGPDEGYLLGIDSLIEVLNNIINRNLT
;
A
#
# COMPACT_ATOMS: atom_id res chain seq x y z
N MET A 1 -13.59 12.03 35.91
CA MET A 1 -12.46 12.24 34.98
C MET A 1 -11.53 11.02 35.11
N ALA A 2 -11.73 10.01 34.28
CA ALA A 2 -10.89 8.82 34.23
C ALA A 2 -9.74 9.10 33.25
N LYS A 3 -8.51 9.10 33.77
CA LYS A 3 -7.31 9.17 32.94
C LYS A 3 -7.12 7.82 32.28
N GLU A 4 -7.34 7.72 30.98
CA GLU A 4 -6.91 6.56 30.19
C GLU A 4 -5.39 6.38 30.32
N LYS A 5 -5.00 5.25 30.86
CA LYS A 5 -3.61 4.80 30.88
C LYS A 5 -3.28 4.30 29.46
N ILE A 6 -2.56 5.12 28.70
CA ILE A 6 -1.88 4.64 27.48
C ILE A 6 -0.84 3.61 27.94
N VAL A 7 -1.08 2.35 27.67
CA VAL A 7 -0.09 1.27 27.87
C VAL A 7 0.99 1.45 26.81
N LYS A 8 2.11 2.04 27.20
CA LYS A 8 3.31 2.08 26.39
C LYS A 8 3.91 0.66 26.37
N GLY A 9 3.68 -0.09 25.29
CA GLY A 9 4.50 -1.25 24.98
C GLY A 9 5.87 -0.75 24.53
N SER A 10 6.93 -1.07 25.24
CA SER A 10 8.29 -0.81 24.78
C SER A 10 8.70 -1.96 23.84
N ILE A 11 8.96 -1.63 22.57
CA ILE A 11 9.64 -2.54 21.65
C ILE A 11 11.14 -2.25 21.82
N SER A 12 11.91 -3.19 22.36
CA SER A 12 13.35 -3.06 22.33
C SER A 12 13.87 -3.65 21.01
N ILE A 13 14.54 -2.81 20.23
CA ILE A 13 15.21 -3.24 19.01
C ILE A 13 16.69 -3.34 19.36
N SER A 14 17.25 -4.54 19.35
CA SER A 14 18.69 -4.73 19.54
C SER A 14 19.36 -5.00 18.18
N LEU A 15 20.37 -4.19 17.87
CA LEU A 15 21.25 -4.38 16.72
C LEU A 15 22.43 -5.25 17.20
N ARG A 16 22.56 -6.46 16.69
CA ARG A 16 23.76 -7.31 16.90
C ARG A 16 24.55 -7.35 15.61
N GLY A 17 25.83 -6.95 15.71
CA GLY A 17 26.80 -7.16 14.64
C GLY A 17 27.27 -8.60 14.64
N CYS A 18 27.18 -9.29 13.52
CA CYS A 18 27.76 -10.62 13.32
C CYS A 18 29.20 -10.50 12.81
N VAL A 19 29.99 -11.54 13.00
CA VAL A 19 31.42 -11.59 12.62
C VAL A 19 31.65 -11.44 11.11
N ASP A 20 30.62 -11.68 10.29
CA ASP A 20 30.60 -11.53 8.85
C ASP A 20 30.23 -10.10 8.38
N GLY A 21 30.03 -9.17 9.32
CA GLY A 21 29.62 -7.78 9.02
C GLY A 21 28.13 -7.62 8.74
N SER A 22 27.31 -8.63 8.96
CA SER A 22 25.85 -8.52 8.93
C SER A 22 25.31 -7.91 10.24
N LEU A 23 24.23 -7.15 10.14
CA LEU A 23 23.49 -6.61 11.28
C LEU A 23 22.15 -7.37 11.37
N THR A 24 21.94 -8.04 12.49
CA THR A 24 20.66 -8.69 12.78
C THR A 24 19.85 -7.78 13.69
N LEU A 25 18.63 -7.48 13.28
CA LEU A 25 17.66 -6.73 14.06
C LEU A 25 16.75 -7.75 14.74
N SER A 26 16.85 -7.92 16.05
CA SER A 26 15.90 -8.70 16.83
C SER A 26 14.94 -7.75 17.55
N THR A 27 13.66 -8.02 17.47
CA THR A 27 12.61 -7.30 18.21
C THR A 27 12.08 -8.21 19.29
N ASP A 28 12.31 -7.88 20.55
CA ASP A 28 11.60 -8.48 21.68
C ASP A 28 10.32 -7.65 21.89
N VAL A 29 9.19 -8.24 21.56
CA VAL A 29 7.88 -7.64 21.80
C VAL A 29 7.30 -8.28 23.05
N ASP A 30 7.36 -7.58 24.18
CA ASP A 30 6.54 -7.90 25.35
C ASP A 30 5.08 -7.48 25.05
N VAL A 31 4.29 -8.40 24.50
CA VAL A 31 2.85 -8.25 24.38
C VAL A 31 2.20 -8.97 25.58
N PRO A 32 1.36 -8.31 26.38
CA PRO A 32 0.53 -9.00 27.36
C PRO A 32 -0.36 -9.98 26.60
N CYS A 33 -0.24 -11.23 26.99
CA CYS A 33 -0.85 -12.41 26.41
C CYS A 33 -2.36 -12.29 26.17
N HIS A 34 -2.78 -12.21 24.89
CA HIS A 34 -3.91 -12.95 24.35
C HIS A 34 -3.55 -13.40 22.92
N SER A 35 -3.00 -14.59 22.89
CA SER A 35 -2.91 -15.55 21.78
C SER A 35 -3.04 -15.05 20.34
N ARG A 36 -1.92 -14.67 19.75
CA ARG A 36 -1.50 -15.05 18.38
C ARG A 36 0.02 -14.90 18.36
N THR A 37 0.73 -16.01 18.27
CA THR A 37 2.17 -16.04 18.00
C THR A 37 2.39 -15.38 16.64
N VAL A 38 2.86 -14.14 16.64
CA VAL A 38 3.45 -13.52 15.45
C VAL A 38 4.84 -14.17 15.32
N PRO A 39 5.17 -14.84 14.21
CA PRO A 39 6.52 -15.35 14.00
C PRO A 39 7.49 -14.16 14.09
N ASN A 40 8.61 -14.35 14.79
CA ASN A 40 9.68 -13.35 14.85
C ASN A 40 10.06 -12.94 13.43
N ALA A 41 9.76 -11.71 13.05
CA ALA A 41 10.17 -11.16 11.78
C ALA A 41 11.64 -10.77 11.90
N GLU A 42 12.51 -11.63 11.42
CA GLU A 42 13.93 -11.36 11.33
C GLU A 42 14.20 -10.56 10.04
N VAL A 43 14.62 -9.31 10.18
CA VAL A 43 15.06 -8.50 9.06
C VAL A 43 16.58 -8.47 9.05
N VAL A 44 17.18 -9.15 8.08
CA VAL A 44 18.63 -9.23 7.93
C VAL A 44 19.11 -8.13 6.96
N PHE A 45 20.02 -7.27 7.45
CA PHE A 45 20.69 -6.26 6.63
C PHE A 45 22.18 -6.57 6.58
N ARG A 46 22.80 -6.48 5.41
CA ARG A 46 24.26 -6.54 5.26
C ARG A 46 24.84 -5.15 5.14
N LEU A 47 25.87 -4.86 5.94
CA LEU A 47 26.65 -3.64 5.82
C LEU A 47 27.91 -3.95 4.99
N SER A 48 28.04 -3.35 3.81
CA SER A 48 29.29 -3.47 3.02
C SER A 48 30.42 -2.70 3.67
N LYS A 49 31.70 -3.06 3.36
CA LYS A 49 32.89 -2.37 3.87
C LYS A 49 32.94 -0.85 3.59
N GLY A 50 32.07 -0.34 2.74
CA GLY A 50 31.91 1.09 2.44
C GLY A 50 30.73 1.76 3.15
N GLY A 51 30.11 1.15 4.17
CA GLY A 51 28.97 1.71 4.92
C GLY A 51 27.66 1.70 4.15
N ARG A 52 27.53 0.92 3.07
CA ARG A 52 26.27 0.71 2.35
C ARG A 52 25.55 -0.48 2.94
N VAL A 53 24.26 -0.30 3.20
CA VAL A 53 23.37 -1.38 3.63
C VAL A 53 22.82 -2.07 2.38
N GLU A 54 23.10 -3.36 2.26
CA GLU A 54 22.60 -4.22 1.19
C GLU A 54 21.57 -5.19 1.77
N ALA A 55 20.39 -5.25 1.18
CA ALA A 55 19.40 -6.23 1.55
C ALA A 55 19.48 -7.44 0.61
N ASP A 56 19.56 -8.60 1.18
CA ASP A 56 20.00 -9.84 0.54
C ASP A 56 18.99 -10.48 -0.44
N ARG A 57 17.81 -9.90 -0.69
CA ARG A 57 16.80 -10.56 -1.54
C ARG A 57 15.85 -9.67 -2.34
N TYR A 58 16.11 -8.40 -2.50
CA TYR A 58 15.23 -7.57 -3.32
C TYR A 58 15.95 -7.03 -4.54
N ASP A 59 15.67 -7.58 -5.72
CA ASP A 59 16.17 -7.09 -7.02
C ASP A 59 15.59 -5.71 -7.40
N ASN A 60 14.76 -5.11 -6.55
CA ASN A 60 14.10 -3.85 -6.79
C ASN A 60 14.94 -2.67 -6.27
N ALA A 61 15.43 -1.84 -7.19
CA ALA A 61 16.22 -0.64 -6.87
C ALA A 61 15.46 0.36 -5.95
N TRP A 62 14.14 0.43 -6.05
CA TRP A 62 13.31 1.28 -5.20
C TRP A 62 13.26 0.75 -3.76
N ALA A 63 13.07 -0.55 -3.56
CA ALA A 63 13.09 -1.16 -2.23
C ALA A 63 14.44 -0.95 -1.54
N ARG A 64 15.56 -1.12 -2.27
CA ARG A 64 16.92 -0.82 -1.77
C ARG A 64 17.07 0.64 -1.36
N GLN A 65 16.53 1.58 -2.13
CA GLN A 65 16.59 3.01 -1.80
C GLN A 65 15.74 3.34 -0.55
N CYS A 66 14.57 2.74 -0.39
CA CYS A 66 13.73 2.91 0.79
C CYS A 66 14.42 2.37 2.05
N GLN A 67 15.00 1.18 1.98
CA GLN A 67 15.76 0.57 3.07
C GLN A 67 16.97 1.41 3.47
N SER A 68 17.74 1.91 2.50
CA SER A 68 18.88 2.81 2.77
C SER A 68 18.43 4.07 3.54
N LYS A 69 17.29 4.67 3.17
CA LYS A 69 16.74 5.83 3.89
C LYS A 69 16.30 5.49 5.31
N VAL A 70 15.70 4.33 5.53
CA VAL A 70 15.29 3.86 6.88
C VAL A 70 16.53 3.70 7.75
N VAL A 71 17.55 3.00 7.26
CA VAL A 71 18.80 2.80 8.01
C VAL A 71 19.53 4.13 8.30
N GLN A 72 19.59 5.06 7.35
CA GLN A 72 20.15 6.38 7.59
C GLN A 72 19.42 7.15 8.68
N LYS A 73 18.09 7.02 8.78
CA LYS A 73 17.31 7.62 9.86
C LYS A 73 17.56 6.93 11.19
N LEU A 74 17.66 5.60 11.22
CA LEU A 74 18.02 4.81 12.41
C LEU A 74 19.37 5.26 12.97
N LEU A 75 20.40 5.38 12.13
CA LEU A 75 21.73 5.82 12.50
C LEU A 75 21.79 7.26 13.01
N LYS A 76 20.80 8.10 12.67
CA LYS A 76 20.66 9.49 13.15
C LYS A 76 19.91 9.61 14.48
N GLY A 77 19.58 8.50 15.13
CA GLY A 77 18.98 8.50 16.47
C GLY A 77 17.49 8.86 16.54
N TYR A 78 16.73 8.68 15.44
CA TYR A 78 15.27 8.82 15.49
C TYR A 78 14.65 7.69 16.31
N ALA A 79 13.91 8.05 17.35
CA ALA A 79 13.37 7.11 18.35
C ALA A 79 11.98 6.53 18.05
N TRP A 80 11.33 6.95 16.95
CA TRP A 80 9.94 6.57 16.69
C TRP A 80 9.79 5.91 15.32
N PHE A 81 9.18 4.72 15.30
CA PHE A 81 8.89 3.94 14.12
C PHE A 81 7.44 3.48 14.15
N VAL A 82 6.83 3.39 12.98
CA VAL A 82 5.56 2.68 12.79
C VAL A 82 5.90 1.28 12.28
N LEU A 83 5.50 0.27 13.03
CA LEU A 83 5.62 -1.13 12.63
C LEU A 83 4.35 -1.53 11.90
N LEU A 84 4.49 -1.96 10.64
CA LEU A 84 3.37 -2.40 9.81
C LEU A 84 3.53 -3.89 9.48
N GLU A 85 2.39 -4.59 9.40
CA GLU A 85 2.33 -5.96 8.89
C GLU A 85 2.82 -6.00 7.43
N ASN A 86 3.71 -6.94 7.13
CA ASN A 86 4.07 -7.23 5.74
C ASN A 86 3.03 -8.16 5.13
N VAL A 87 2.08 -7.61 4.40
CA VAL A 87 0.95 -8.35 3.80
C VAL A 87 1.35 -9.41 2.77
N VAL A 88 2.58 -9.35 2.27
CA VAL A 88 3.11 -10.31 1.28
C VAL A 88 4.18 -11.25 1.86
N ALA A 89 4.37 -11.27 3.19
CA ALA A 89 5.41 -12.08 3.84
C ALA A 89 5.30 -13.58 3.53
N GLN A 90 4.08 -14.07 3.32
CA GLN A 90 3.79 -15.48 3.02
C GLN A 90 3.76 -15.77 1.51
N PHE A 91 3.90 -14.77 0.65
CA PHE A 91 3.82 -14.95 -0.80
C PHE A 91 5.15 -15.41 -1.38
N ALA A 92 5.11 -16.48 -2.17
CA ALA A 92 6.31 -16.98 -2.85
C ALA A 92 6.66 -16.16 -4.09
N ARG A 93 5.66 -15.59 -4.76
CA ARG A 93 5.80 -14.72 -5.94
C ARG A 93 4.81 -13.55 -5.83
N PRO A 94 5.10 -12.54 -4.96
CA PRO A 94 4.17 -11.46 -4.70
C PRO A 94 3.96 -10.57 -5.91
N CYS A 95 2.72 -10.45 -6.35
CA CYS A 95 2.25 -9.42 -7.27
C CYS A 95 1.55 -8.33 -6.45
N VAL A 96 1.94 -7.08 -6.67
CA VAL A 96 1.45 -5.95 -5.86
C VAL A 96 1.14 -4.77 -6.76
N VAL A 97 0.02 -4.10 -6.53
CA VAL A 97 -0.29 -2.82 -7.14
C VAL A 97 -0.69 -1.80 -6.07
N ASP A 98 -0.09 -0.62 -6.13
CA ASP A 98 -0.40 0.56 -5.29
C ASP A 98 -1.18 1.56 -6.14
N LEU A 99 -2.40 1.83 -5.73
CA LEU A 99 -3.35 2.71 -6.41
C LEU A 99 -3.68 3.90 -5.52
N LYS A 100 -3.23 5.09 -5.90
CA LYS A 100 -3.54 6.34 -5.21
C LYS A 100 -4.98 6.72 -5.46
N MET A 101 -5.76 6.85 -4.39
CA MET A 101 -7.20 7.06 -4.44
C MET A 101 -7.58 8.53 -4.30
N GLY A 102 -8.71 8.88 -4.89
CA GLY A 102 -9.35 10.19 -4.78
C GLY A 102 -8.84 11.23 -5.79
N THR A 103 -9.62 12.29 -5.91
CA THR A 103 -9.38 13.43 -6.78
C THR A 103 -8.60 14.56 -6.11
N ARG A 104 -8.40 14.47 -4.77
CA ARG A 104 -7.61 15.40 -3.97
C ARG A 104 -6.48 14.66 -3.24
N GLN A 105 -5.25 15.15 -3.39
CA GLN A 105 -4.02 14.47 -2.94
C GLN A 105 -3.23 15.33 -1.92
N TYR A 106 -3.91 16.14 -1.12
CA TYR A 106 -3.31 16.96 -0.06
C TYR A 106 -4.28 17.15 1.11
N GLY A 107 -3.75 17.22 2.32
CA GLY A 107 -4.51 17.50 3.54
C GLY A 107 -4.87 18.98 3.70
N ASP A 108 -5.64 19.29 4.73
CA ASP A 108 -6.11 20.65 5.00
C ASP A 108 -4.98 21.57 5.47
N ASP A 109 -3.97 21.00 6.10
CA ASP A 109 -2.73 21.65 6.54
C ASP A 109 -1.73 21.99 5.43
N ALA A 110 -2.03 21.61 4.18
CA ALA A 110 -1.10 21.79 3.09
C ALA A 110 -0.89 23.26 2.72
N SER A 111 0.38 23.66 2.52
CA SER A 111 0.73 24.98 2.00
C SER A 111 0.13 25.25 0.61
N ALA A 112 -0.06 26.51 0.24
CA ALA A 112 -0.59 26.88 -1.09
C ALA A 112 0.23 26.27 -2.23
N GLN A 113 1.55 26.23 -2.12
CA GLN A 113 2.43 25.61 -3.10
C GLN A 113 2.21 24.09 -3.19
N LYS A 114 2.05 23.39 -2.04
CA LYS A 114 1.76 21.95 -2.00
C LYS A 114 0.39 21.68 -2.62
N ARG A 115 -0.63 22.47 -2.29
CA ARG A 115 -1.98 22.40 -2.89
C ARG A 115 -1.93 22.53 -4.39
N ALA A 116 -1.30 23.57 -4.92
CA ALA A 116 -1.15 23.81 -6.37
C ALA A 116 -0.44 22.64 -7.08
N THR A 117 0.68 22.17 -6.51
CA THR A 117 1.46 21.06 -7.08
C THR A 117 0.66 19.76 -7.12
N GLN A 118 -0.06 19.42 -6.04
CA GLN A 118 -0.84 18.19 -5.98
C GLN A 118 -2.10 18.27 -6.85
N THR A 119 -2.74 19.44 -6.92
CA THR A 119 -3.87 19.69 -7.84
C THR A 119 -3.44 19.50 -9.30
N HIS A 120 -2.28 20.05 -9.68
CA HIS A 120 -1.73 19.85 -11.02
C HIS A 120 -1.52 18.36 -11.32
N LYS A 121 -0.89 17.60 -10.39
CA LYS A 121 -0.68 16.15 -10.56
C LYS A 121 -1.99 15.36 -10.69
N CYS A 122 -3.05 15.77 -10.00
CA CYS A 122 -4.36 15.13 -10.15
C CYS A 122 -4.94 15.41 -11.54
N ARG A 123 -4.92 16.69 -11.97
CA ARG A 123 -5.48 17.12 -13.25
C ARG A 123 -4.77 16.52 -14.46
N THR A 124 -3.49 16.21 -14.35
CA THR A 124 -2.64 15.64 -15.42
C THR A 124 -2.46 14.12 -15.31
N SER A 125 -3.35 13.44 -14.63
CA SER A 125 -3.32 11.98 -14.46
C SER A 125 -4.75 11.43 -14.44
N THR A 126 -4.90 10.11 -14.44
CA THR A 126 -6.20 9.43 -14.34
C THR A 126 -6.98 9.74 -13.06
N SER A 127 -6.34 10.35 -12.03
CA SER A 127 -7.03 10.80 -10.81
C SER A 127 -8.16 11.79 -11.09
N ALA A 128 -8.06 12.62 -12.14
CA ALA A 128 -9.08 13.62 -12.46
C ALA A 128 -10.41 12.98 -12.89
N GLU A 129 -10.34 12.00 -13.79
CA GLU A 129 -11.51 11.38 -14.42
C GLU A 129 -11.98 10.14 -13.68
N MET A 130 -11.02 9.32 -13.24
CA MET A 130 -11.28 8.01 -12.65
C MET A 130 -11.23 8.00 -11.13
N GLY A 131 -10.81 9.08 -10.46
CA GLY A 131 -10.61 9.10 -9.02
C GLY A 131 -9.51 8.16 -8.52
N VAL A 132 -8.69 7.62 -9.40
CA VAL A 132 -7.62 6.66 -9.10
C VAL A 132 -6.49 6.79 -10.10
N ARG A 133 -5.24 6.55 -9.65
CA ARG A 133 -4.07 6.43 -10.52
C ARG A 133 -3.10 5.38 -9.99
N LEU A 134 -2.30 4.81 -10.88
CA LEU A 134 -1.24 3.88 -10.53
C LEU A 134 -0.02 4.64 -9.95
N VAL A 135 0.49 4.15 -8.81
CA VAL A 135 1.70 4.68 -8.16
C VAL A 135 2.85 3.69 -8.24
N GLY A 136 2.54 2.41 -8.22
CA GLY A 136 3.52 1.36 -8.37
C GLY A 136 2.85 0.03 -8.67
N MET A 137 3.50 -0.78 -9.48
CA MET A 137 3.05 -2.14 -9.75
C MET A 137 4.26 -3.07 -9.87
N GLN A 138 4.10 -4.25 -9.31
CA GLN A 138 5.01 -5.37 -9.47
C GLN A 138 4.17 -6.58 -9.90
N LEU A 139 4.47 -7.15 -11.06
CA LEU A 139 3.77 -8.29 -11.61
C LEU A 139 4.78 -9.39 -12.00
N TYR A 140 4.63 -10.58 -11.44
CA TYR A 140 5.46 -11.73 -11.82
C TYR A 140 5.00 -12.30 -13.15
N LYS A 141 5.94 -12.47 -14.08
CA LYS A 141 5.73 -13.11 -15.40
C LYS A 141 6.31 -14.50 -15.37
N GLU A 142 5.44 -15.50 -15.38
CA GLU A 142 5.84 -16.92 -15.34
C GLU A 142 6.67 -17.31 -16.58
N GLU A 143 6.35 -16.71 -17.72
CA GLU A 143 6.98 -17.00 -19.02
C GLU A 143 8.49 -16.70 -19.02
N THR A 144 8.90 -15.69 -18.27
CA THR A 144 10.29 -15.23 -18.18
C THR A 144 10.92 -15.53 -16.82
N GLY A 145 10.13 -15.89 -15.81
CA GLY A 145 10.58 -16.05 -14.44
C GLY A 145 10.99 -14.73 -13.77
N THR A 146 10.62 -13.59 -14.33
CA THR A 146 11.02 -12.25 -13.89
C THR A 146 9.82 -11.39 -13.49
N TYR A 147 10.10 -10.26 -12.84
CA TYR A 147 9.08 -9.28 -12.50
C TYR A 147 9.03 -8.14 -13.53
N PHE A 148 7.82 -7.76 -13.90
CA PHE A 148 7.52 -6.52 -14.60
C PHE A 148 7.16 -5.45 -13.57
N TYR A 149 7.68 -4.23 -13.75
CA TYR A 149 7.47 -3.12 -12.83
C TYR A 149 6.93 -1.90 -13.55
N VAL A 150 5.98 -1.22 -12.92
CA VAL A 150 5.57 0.14 -13.29
C VAL A 150 5.90 1.06 -12.13
N ASN A 151 6.62 2.14 -12.38
CA ASN A 151 6.96 3.11 -11.36
C ASN A 151 5.97 4.29 -11.33
N LYS A 152 6.08 5.14 -10.30
CA LYS A 152 5.15 6.27 -10.10
C LYS A 152 5.18 7.34 -11.20
N TYR A 153 6.25 7.41 -11.97
CA TYR A 153 6.36 8.40 -13.05
C TYR A 153 5.60 7.89 -14.27
N ASP A 154 5.80 6.64 -14.63
CA ASP A 154 5.07 5.96 -15.70
C ASP A 154 3.56 5.93 -15.40
N GLY A 155 3.18 5.51 -14.19
CA GLY A 155 1.77 5.46 -13.78
C GLY A 155 1.08 6.83 -13.77
N ARG A 156 1.83 7.93 -13.59
CA ARG A 156 1.26 9.29 -13.67
C ARG A 156 1.03 9.75 -15.11
N GLN A 157 1.79 9.23 -16.06
CA GLN A 157 1.69 9.60 -17.48
C GLN A 157 0.65 8.78 -18.23
N MET A 158 0.12 7.71 -17.62
CA MET A 158 -0.93 6.92 -18.23
C MET A 158 -2.18 7.76 -18.46
N ASP A 159 -2.78 7.60 -19.62
CA ASP A 159 -4.16 7.96 -19.85
C ASP A 159 -5.12 6.90 -19.31
N CYS A 160 -6.42 7.14 -19.40
CA CYS A 160 -7.43 6.24 -18.85
C CYS A 160 -7.47 4.89 -19.57
N GLU A 161 -7.14 4.83 -20.85
CA GLU A 161 -7.12 3.59 -21.63
C GLU A 161 -5.93 2.73 -21.23
N THR A 162 -4.71 3.25 -21.27
CA THR A 162 -3.49 2.58 -20.82
C THR A 162 -3.60 2.11 -19.36
N PHE A 163 -4.21 2.91 -18.50
CA PHE A 163 -4.46 2.53 -17.10
C PHE A 163 -5.38 1.31 -17.01
N ARG A 164 -6.51 1.30 -17.75
CA ARG A 164 -7.44 0.16 -17.78
C ARG A 164 -6.77 -1.09 -18.33
N GLU A 165 -5.99 -0.97 -19.40
CA GLU A 165 -5.24 -2.10 -19.99
C GLU A 165 -4.22 -2.67 -19.01
N THR A 166 -3.43 -1.80 -18.35
CA THR A 166 -2.43 -2.21 -17.35
C THR A 166 -3.08 -2.96 -16.18
N LEU A 167 -4.20 -2.47 -15.66
CA LEU A 167 -4.93 -3.18 -14.61
C LEU A 167 -5.59 -4.46 -15.13
N THR A 168 -6.03 -4.48 -16.36
CA THR A 168 -6.59 -5.69 -16.98
C THR A 168 -5.53 -6.78 -17.06
N GLU A 169 -4.31 -6.48 -17.50
CA GLU A 169 -3.19 -7.43 -17.49
C GLU A 169 -2.92 -7.95 -16.07
N TYR A 170 -2.85 -7.06 -15.09
CA TYR A 170 -2.62 -7.42 -13.69
C TYR A 170 -3.70 -8.40 -13.16
N PHE A 171 -4.97 -8.12 -13.40
CA PHE A 171 -6.07 -8.94 -12.87
C PHE A 171 -6.31 -10.22 -13.69
N ILE A 172 -5.98 -10.25 -14.99
CA ILE A 172 -5.94 -11.49 -15.78
C ILE A 172 -4.92 -12.46 -15.16
N LYS A 173 -3.73 -11.97 -14.80
CA LYS A 173 -2.71 -12.79 -14.11
C LYS A 173 -3.15 -13.22 -12.71
N ALA A 174 -3.89 -12.39 -11.98
CA ALA A 174 -4.51 -12.80 -10.72
C ALA A 174 -5.48 -13.97 -10.88
N GLY A 175 -6.14 -14.08 -12.04
CA GLY A 175 -7.10 -15.10 -12.36
C GLY A 175 -8.52 -14.79 -11.91
N ARG A 176 -9.49 -15.40 -12.57
CA ARG A 176 -10.92 -15.10 -12.44
C ARG A 176 -11.46 -15.18 -11.01
N LEU A 177 -11.09 -16.21 -10.26
CA LEU A 177 -11.61 -16.39 -8.89
C LEU A 177 -11.12 -15.29 -7.94
N ARG A 178 -9.84 -14.90 -8.03
CA ARG A 178 -9.30 -13.79 -7.23
C ARG A 178 -9.91 -12.45 -7.64
N THR A 179 -10.16 -12.24 -8.93
CA THR A 179 -10.82 -11.05 -9.45
C THR A 179 -12.25 -10.92 -8.92
N ILE A 180 -13.01 -12.02 -8.86
CA ILE A 180 -14.36 -12.05 -8.26
C ILE A 180 -14.28 -11.79 -6.74
N SER A 181 -13.32 -12.38 -6.03
CA SER A 181 -13.12 -12.13 -4.60
C SER A 181 -12.79 -10.66 -4.33
N LEU A 182 -11.91 -10.06 -5.13
CA LEU A 182 -11.58 -8.64 -5.04
C LEU A 182 -12.81 -7.76 -5.30
N LEU A 183 -13.61 -8.07 -6.32
CA LEU A 183 -14.84 -7.34 -6.62
C LEU A 183 -15.79 -7.32 -5.41
N LYS A 184 -15.99 -8.46 -4.73
CA LYS A 184 -16.77 -8.54 -3.49
C LYS A 184 -16.20 -7.65 -2.39
N LYS A 185 -14.87 -7.70 -2.18
CA LYS A 185 -14.18 -6.88 -1.16
C LYS A 185 -14.30 -5.38 -1.46
N LEU A 186 -14.12 -4.95 -2.71
CA LEU A 186 -14.27 -3.54 -3.11
C LEU A 186 -15.73 -3.08 -3.01
N THR A 187 -16.70 -3.93 -3.35
CA THR A 187 -18.12 -3.61 -3.19
C THR A 187 -18.48 -3.43 -1.71
N ALA A 188 -17.94 -4.26 -0.82
CA ALA A 188 -18.12 -4.10 0.62
C ALA A 188 -17.47 -2.83 1.15
N LEU A 189 -16.23 -2.56 0.73
CA LEU A 189 -15.50 -1.32 1.08
C LEU A 189 -16.26 -0.08 0.60
N ARG A 190 -16.77 -0.09 -0.64
CA ARG A 190 -17.60 0.99 -1.17
C ARG A 190 -18.80 1.32 -0.28
N LYS A 191 -19.50 0.28 0.18
CA LYS A 191 -20.65 0.47 1.08
C LYS A 191 -20.25 1.12 2.41
N LEU A 192 -19.14 0.69 2.98
CA LEU A 192 -18.61 1.26 4.22
C LEU A 192 -18.22 2.73 4.04
N LEU A 193 -17.51 3.05 2.95
CA LEU A 193 -17.09 4.43 2.66
C LEU A 193 -18.26 5.35 2.33
N ALA A 194 -19.28 4.84 1.64
CA ALA A 194 -20.50 5.61 1.37
C ALA A 194 -21.29 5.94 2.65
N ALA A 195 -21.18 5.13 3.69
CA ALA A 195 -21.77 5.37 4.99
C ALA A 195 -20.90 6.24 5.92
N ALA A 196 -19.63 6.42 5.59
CA ALA A 196 -18.66 7.18 6.39
C ALA A 196 -18.76 8.70 6.13
N SER A 197 -19.90 9.27 6.53
CA SER A 197 -20.12 10.72 6.42
C SER A 197 -19.10 11.50 7.26
N GLY A 198 -18.58 12.61 6.69
CA GLY A 198 -17.62 13.48 7.35
C GLY A 198 -16.16 13.04 7.27
N PHE A 199 -15.88 11.80 6.86
CA PHE A 199 -14.51 11.31 6.68
C PHE A 199 -13.94 11.67 5.32
N ARG A 200 -12.63 11.96 5.28
CA ARG A 200 -11.85 12.18 4.05
C ARG A 200 -10.53 11.42 4.13
N PHE A 201 -10.21 10.67 3.09
CA PHE A 201 -9.01 9.82 3.02
C PHE A 201 -8.00 10.40 2.01
N PHE A 202 -7.76 11.71 2.10
CA PHE A 202 -6.88 12.40 1.17
C PHE A 202 -5.50 11.77 1.08
N SER A 203 -5.02 11.57 -0.15
CA SER A 203 -3.70 11.03 -0.42
C SER A 203 -3.47 9.59 0.08
N SER A 204 -4.52 8.87 0.48
CA SER A 204 -4.39 7.45 0.79
C SER A 204 -4.33 6.59 -0.47
N SER A 205 -3.92 5.34 -0.31
CA SER A 205 -3.82 4.38 -1.40
C SER A 205 -4.61 3.11 -1.09
N LEU A 206 -4.96 2.37 -2.15
CA LEU A 206 -5.33 0.96 -2.07
C LEU A 206 -4.12 0.12 -2.52
N LEU A 207 -3.66 -0.74 -1.62
CA LEU A 207 -2.68 -1.77 -1.92
C LEU A 207 -3.43 -3.07 -2.21
N ILE A 208 -3.24 -3.63 -3.40
CA ILE A 208 -3.83 -4.92 -3.80
C ILE A 208 -2.69 -5.88 -4.07
N ALA A 209 -2.73 -7.06 -3.47
CA ALA A 209 -1.67 -8.04 -3.59
C ALA A 209 -2.21 -9.46 -3.75
N PHE A 210 -1.51 -10.27 -4.55
CA PHE A 210 -1.75 -11.71 -4.67
C PHE A 210 -0.43 -12.46 -4.89
N ASP A 211 -0.42 -13.77 -4.59
CA ASP A 211 0.72 -14.64 -4.91
C ASP A 211 0.52 -15.31 -6.26
N ALA A 212 1.43 -15.07 -7.21
CA ALA A 212 1.38 -15.69 -8.52
C ALA A 212 1.62 -17.22 -8.48
N LYS A 213 2.30 -17.72 -7.44
CA LYS A 213 2.65 -19.14 -7.31
C LYS A 213 1.57 -19.99 -6.64
N THR A 214 0.58 -19.39 -5.98
CA THR A 214 -0.40 -20.15 -5.18
C THR A 214 -1.35 -20.93 -6.07
N ASP A 215 -1.44 -22.22 -5.84
CA ASP A 215 -2.43 -23.09 -6.45
C ASP A 215 -3.86 -22.62 -6.15
N LYS A 216 -4.73 -22.77 -7.13
CA LYS A 216 -6.04 -22.11 -7.26
C LYS A 216 -7.11 -22.47 -6.22
N LEU A 217 -6.78 -23.29 -5.21
CA LEU A 217 -7.76 -23.90 -4.29
C LEU A 217 -8.32 -22.94 -3.23
N ASP A 218 -7.63 -21.84 -2.89
CA ASP A 218 -8.06 -20.87 -1.85
C ASP A 218 -8.12 -19.43 -2.38
N ALA A 219 -8.72 -19.23 -3.52
CA ALA A 219 -8.73 -17.93 -4.24
C ALA A 219 -9.28 -16.75 -3.41
N GLU A 220 -10.17 -16.98 -2.45
CA GLU A 220 -10.70 -15.91 -1.59
C GLU A 220 -9.67 -15.40 -0.58
N LYS A 221 -8.76 -16.27 -0.13
CA LYS A 221 -7.68 -15.93 0.80
C LYS A 221 -6.42 -15.43 0.09
N CYS A 222 -6.33 -15.64 -1.23
CA CYS A 222 -5.12 -15.42 -2.01
C CYS A 222 -5.06 -14.06 -2.72
N ILE A 223 -5.99 -13.15 -2.43
CA ILE A 223 -5.93 -11.75 -2.83
C ILE A 223 -6.23 -10.87 -1.64
N ASP A 224 -5.33 -9.96 -1.32
CA ASP A 224 -5.50 -9.00 -0.24
C ASP A 224 -5.70 -7.59 -0.80
N VAL A 225 -6.50 -6.78 -0.08
CA VAL A 225 -6.73 -5.37 -0.37
C VAL A 225 -6.68 -4.59 0.93
N ARG A 226 -5.85 -3.56 0.98
CA ARG A 226 -5.65 -2.71 2.17
C ARG A 226 -5.68 -1.24 1.78
N MET A 227 -6.38 -0.45 2.58
CA MET A 227 -6.18 1.00 2.58
C MET A 227 -4.88 1.31 3.32
N ILE A 228 -4.04 2.17 2.75
CA ILE A 228 -2.75 2.57 3.33
C ILE A 228 -2.54 4.08 3.21
N ASP A 229 -1.57 4.64 3.94
CA ASP A 229 -1.15 6.04 3.87
C ASP A 229 -2.22 7.04 4.36
N PHE A 230 -2.60 6.95 5.64
CA PHE A 230 -3.63 7.83 6.23
C PHE A 230 -3.10 9.18 6.75
N ALA A 231 -1.87 9.57 6.44
CA ALA A 231 -1.23 10.79 6.99
C ALA A 231 -1.97 12.11 6.71
N HIS A 232 -2.84 12.13 5.70
CA HIS A 232 -3.65 13.29 5.34
C HIS A 232 -5.16 13.01 5.43
N SER A 233 -5.53 11.93 6.10
CA SER A 233 -6.92 11.64 6.38
C SER A 233 -7.44 12.57 7.47
N THR A 234 -8.70 12.97 7.34
CA THR A 234 -9.36 13.86 8.29
C THR A 234 -10.83 13.48 8.44
N PHE A 235 -11.49 14.06 9.43
CA PHE A 235 -12.92 13.87 9.67
C PHE A 235 -13.52 15.16 10.22
N GLU A 236 -14.83 15.27 10.19
CA GLU A 236 -15.55 16.41 10.72
C GLU A 236 -15.17 16.67 12.19
N GLY A 237 -14.74 17.91 12.50
CA GLY A 237 -14.32 18.32 13.84
C GLY A 237 -12.87 17.94 14.22
N PHE A 238 -12.08 17.40 13.30
CA PHE A 238 -10.66 17.15 13.55
C PHE A 238 -9.83 18.45 13.56
N LEU A 239 -10.15 19.38 12.65
CA LEU A 239 -9.66 20.77 12.65
C LEU A 239 -10.86 21.70 12.74
N ASP A 240 -10.73 22.77 13.52
CA ASP A 240 -11.86 23.67 13.87
C ASP A 240 -12.51 24.35 12.65
N ASP A 241 -11.75 24.54 11.56
CA ASP A 241 -12.14 25.35 10.41
C ASP A 241 -12.74 24.56 9.23
N GLU A 242 -12.55 23.23 9.18
CA GLU A 242 -12.97 22.42 8.03
C GLU A 242 -14.11 21.46 8.42
N ARG A 243 -15.27 21.72 7.81
CA ARG A 243 -16.44 20.86 8.00
C ARG A 243 -16.69 20.04 6.73
N TYR A 244 -16.70 18.73 6.88
CA TYR A 244 -17.04 17.81 5.83
C TYR A 244 -18.39 17.15 6.10
N SER A 245 -19.27 17.20 5.12
CA SER A 245 -20.54 16.46 5.12
C SER A 245 -20.53 15.41 4.01
N GLY A 246 -21.28 14.34 4.20
CA GLY A 246 -21.34 13.24 3.25
C GLY A 246 -20.03 12.44 3.15
N PRO A 247 -19.98 11.43 2.29
CA PRO A 247 -18.84 10.57 2.08
C PRO A 247 -17.71 11.25 1.28
N ASP A 248 -16.56 10.57 1.16
CA ASP A 248 -15.45 10.98 0.29
C ASP A 248 -15.77 10.61 -1.17
N GLU A 249 -16.48 11.49 -1.88
CA GLU A 249 -16.91 11.27 -3.26
C GLU A 249 -15.73 11.01 -4.22
N GLY A 250 -14.58 11.68 -3.98
CA GLY A 250 -13.39 11.45 -4.79
C GLY A 250 -12.83 10.04 -4.63
N TYR A 251 -12.87 9.50 -3.41
CA TYR A 251 -12.48 8.12 -3.14
C TYR A 251 -13.48 7.12 -3.72
N LEU A 252 -14.78 7.39 -3.57
CA LEU A 252 -15.84 6.55 -4.11
C LEU A 252 -15.76 6.45 -5.64
N LEU A 253 -15.50 7.57 -6.32
CA LEU A 253 -15.24 7.58 -7.77
C LEU A 253 -14.11 6.60 -8.14
N GLY A 254 -13.02 6.61 -7.37
CA GLY A 254 -11.90 5.70 -7.58
C GLY A 254 -12.28 4.22 -7.41
N ILE A 255 -13.07 3.92 -6.39
CA ILE A 255 -13.57 2.55 -6.17
C ILE A 255 -14.53 2.12 -7.28
N ASP A 256 -15.43 3.00 -7.71
CA ASP A 256 -16.39 2.71 -8.78
C ASP A 256 -15.67 2.43 -10.10
N SER A 257 -14.65 3.20 -10.44
CA SER A 257 -13.79 2.95 -11.59
C SER A 257 -13.10 1.59 -11.54
N LEU A 258 -12.60 1.18 -10.36
CA LEU A 258 -11.99 -0.14 -10.19
C LEU A 258 -13.02 -1.27 -10.31
N ILE A 259 -14.21 -1.10 -9.74
CA ILE A 259 -15.31 -2.07 -9.86
C ILE A 259 -15.72 -2.23 -11.33
N GLU A 260 -15.78 -1.15 -12.09
CA GLU A 260 -16.05 -1.20 -13.54
C GLU A 260 -14.99 -2.02 -14.30
N VAL A 261 -13.71 -1.77 -14.04
CA VAL A 261 -12.60 -2.53 -14.66
C VAL A 261 -12.74 -4.02 -14.35
N LEU A 262 -12.98 -4.39 -13.07
CA LEU A 262 -13.11 -5.79 -12.67
C LEU A 262 -14.32 -6.46 -13.32
N ASN A 263 -15.47 -5.79 -13.40
CA ASN A 263 -16.67 -6.30 -14.08
C ASN A 263 -16.40 -6.56 -15.55
N ASN A 264 -15.72 -5.64 -16.24
CA ASN A 264 -15.36 -5.80 -17.65
C ASN A 264 -14.45 -7.02 -17.88
N ILE A 265 -13.49 -7.27 -16.97
CA ILE A 265 -12.62 -8.44 -17.03
C ILE A 265 -13.40 -9.74 -16.81
N ILE A 266 -14.27 -9.76 -15.81
CA ILE A 266 -15.07 -10.96 -15.47
C ILE A 266 -16.02 -11.32 -16.61
N ASN A 267 -16.63 -10.30 -17.24
CA ASN A 267 -17.60 -10.50 -18.34
C ASN A 267 -16.92 -10.93 -19.65
N ARG A 268 -15.72 -10.38 -19.96
CA ARG A 268 -14.95 -10.81 -21.17
C ARG A 268 -14.52 -12.28 -21.13
N ASN A 269 -14.37 -12.86 -19.95
CA ASN A 269 -14.01 -14.28 -19.79
C ASN A 269 -15.23 -15.22 -19.80
N LEU A 270 -16.43 -14.71 -20.14
CA LEU A 270 -17.67 -15.50 -20.32
C LEU A 270 -18.01 -15.71 -21.80
N THR A 271 -17.32 -15.03 -22.73
CA THR A 271 -17.38 -15.21 -24.17
C THR A 271 -16.16 -15.97 -24.66
#